data_11ad315ce7ef99e0c9d6883082f6ea4a
#
_entry.id   11ad315ce7ef99e0c9d6883082f6ea4a
#
_cell.length_a   1.000
_cell.length_b   1.000
_cell.length_c   1.000
_cell.angle_alpha   90.00
_cell.angle_beta   90.00
_cell.angle_gamma   90.00
#
_symmetry.space_group_name_H-M   'P 1'
#
loop_
_entity.id
_entity.type
_entity.pdbx_description
1 polymer ?
#
loop_
_entity_poly.entity_id
_entity_poly.type
_entity_poly.pdbx_seq_one_letter_code
_entity_poly.pdbx_strand_id
1 'polypeptide(L)'
;MTADEMFKELGFRPDPFNGVGNIFKYFYEIKYNSNARFIVDFDCNDDGDYMYYYQVKDPLNNNVILEKQVRVSVDLHKAITKKMEELGWL
;
A
#
# COMPACT_ATOMS: atom_id res chain seq x y z
N MET A 1 5.45 12.19 -13.50
CA MET A 1 4.73 10.93 -13.19
C MET A 1 3.80 11.13 -12.00
N THR A 2 2.65 10.48 -12.02
CA THR A 2 1.79 10.39 -10.84
C THR A 2 2.30 9.31 -9.91
N ALA A 3 1.85 9.34 -8.64
CA ALA A 3 2.16 8.30 -7.69
C ALA A 3 1.64 6.93 -8.18
N ASP A 4 0.42 6.89 -8.74
CA ASP A 4 -0.14 5.66 -9.28
C ASP A 4 0.76 5.05 -10.36
N GLU A 5 1.31 5.85 -11.26
CA GLU A 5 2.24 5.39 -12.29
C GLU A 5 3.54 4.85 -11.67
N MET A 6 4.07 5.53 -10.67
CA MET A 6 5.29 5.10 -9.98
C MET A 6 5.09 3.77 -9.24
N PHE A 7 3.98 3.62 -8.54
CA PHE A 7 3.62 2.36 -7.88
C PHE A 7 3.45 1.23 -8.90
N LYS A 8 2.80 1.52 -10.02
CA LYS A 8 2.59 0.53 -11.09
C LYS A 8 3.91 0.01 -11.65
N GLU A 9 4.88 0.88 -11.86
CA GLU A 9 6.21 0.47 -12.34
C GLU A 9 6.92 -0.48 -11.36
N LEU A 10 6.62 -0.37 -10.07
CA LEU A 10 7.16 -1.25 -9.02
C LEU A 10 6.36 -2.54 -8.84
N GLY A 11 5.29 -2.74 -9.63
CA GLY A 11 4.44 -3.92 -9.55
C GLY A 11 3.25 -3.79 -8.58
N PHE A 12 3.03 -2.62 -8.02
CA PHE A 12 1.86 -2.35 -7.18
C PHE A 12 0.67 -1.92 -8.04
N ARG A 13 -0.53 -2.21 -7.56
CA ARG A 13 -1.78 -1.71 -8.13
C ARG A 13 -2.57 -0.93 -7.08
N PRO A 14 -3.28 0.13 -7.47
CA PRO A 14 -4.13 0.85 -6.53
C PRO A 14 -5.37 0.05 -6.16
N ASP A 15 -5.83 0.22 -4.93
CA ASP A 15 -7.13 -0.28 -4.50
C ASP A 15 -8.21 0.47 -5.29
N PRO A 16 -9.21 -0.23 -5.88
CA PRO A 16 -10.31 0.42 -6.58
C PRO A 16 -11.17 1.32 -5.67
N PHE A 17 -11.09 1.14 -4.36
CA PHE A 17 -11.82 1.96 -3.38
C PHE A 17 -10.97 3.10 -2.79
N ASN A 18 -9.84 3.44 -3.41
CA ASN A 18 -9.01 4.56 -2.94
C ASN A 18 -9.83 5.86 -2.84
N GLY A 19 -9.67 6.54 -1.71
CA GLY A 19 -10.40 7.75 -1.37
C GLY A 19 -11.64 7.52 -0.50
N VAL A 20 -12.16 6.30 -0.46
CA VAL A 20 -13.30 5.97 0.42
C VAL A 20 -12.80 5.94 1.87
N GLY A 21 -13.46 6.70 2.75
CA GLY A 21 -13.03 6.82 4.14
C GLY A 21 -11.69 7.52 4.34
N ASN A 22 -11.21 8.27 3.34
CA ASN A 22 -9.91 8.94 3.35
C ASN A 22 -8.71 7.98 3.46
N ILE A 23 -8.86 6.77 2.93
CA ILE A 23 -7.81 5.74 2.90
C ILE A 23 -7.40 5.52 1.44
N PHE A 24 -6.09 5.40 1.22
CA PHE A 24 -5.50 5.06 -0.08
C PHE A 24 -4.56 3.88 0.11
N LYS A 25 -4.73 2.82 -0.69
CA LYS A 25 -3.90 1.61 -0.60
C LYS A 25 -3.35 1.21 -1.96
N TYR A 26 -2.15 0.63 -1.92
CA TYR A 26 -1.50 0.02 -3.08
C TYR A 26 -1.06 -1.38 -2.70
N PHE A 27 -1.33 -2.34 -3.57
CA PHE A 27 -1.10 -3.76 -3.31
C PHE A 27 -0.05 -4.34 -4.27
N TYR A 28 0.91 -5.07 -3.73
CA TYR A 28 1.81 -5.93 -4.49
C TYR A 28 1.46 -7.37 -4.15
N GLU A 29 0.91 -8.10 -5.12
CA GLU A 29 0.49 -9.50 -4.91
C GLU A 29 1.63 -10.44 -5.21
N ILE A 30 1.83 -11.44 -4.35
CA ILE A 30 2.84 -12.46 -4.53
C ILE A 30 2.32 -13.48 -5.53
N LYS A 31 3.06 -13.68 -6.63
CA LYS A 31 2.64 -14.47 -7.80
C LYS A 31 2.18 -15.89 -7.47
N TYR A 32 2.83 -16.53 -6.49
CA TYR A 32 2.57 -17.94 -6.15
C TYR A 32 1.81 -18.13 -4.85
N ASN A 33 1.32 -17.05 -4.25
CA ASN A 33 0.55 -17.11 -3.02
C ASN A 33 -0.47 -15.98 -2.98
N SER A 34 -1.68 -16.27 -3.46
CA SER A 34 -2.77 -15.29 -3.54
C SER A 34 -3.27 -14.79 -2.20
N ASN A 35 -2.85 -15.43 -1.09
CA ASN A 35 -3.25 -15.05 0.27
C ASN A 35 -2.23 -14.13 0.94
N ALA A 36 -1.10 -13.88 0.29
CA ALA A 36 -0.02 -13.05 0.81
C ALA A 36 0.19 -11.85 -0.11
N ARG A 37 0.40 -10.66 0.49
CA ARG A 37 0.65 -9.44 -0.28
C ARG A 37 1.40 -8.41 0.54
N PHE A 38 2.07 -7.49 -0.16
CA PHE A 38 2.60 -6.27 0.42
C PHE A 38 1.59 -5.14 0.23
N ILE A 39 1.43 -4.30 1.23
CA ILE A 39 0.45 -3.21 1.23
C ILE A 39 1.15 -1.92 1.64
N VAL A 40 0.95 -0.86 0.86
CA VAL A 40 1.24 0.51 1.28
C VAL A 40 -0.10 1.18 1.55
N ASP A 41 -0.29 1.66 2.76
CA ASP A 41 -1.56 2.18 3.27
C ASP A 41 -1.34 3.63 3.73
N PHE A 42 -2.10 4.55 3.12
CA PHE A 42 -2.10 5.97 3.50
C PHE A 42 -3.43 6.30 4.16
N ASP A 43 -3.39 6.73 5.40
CA ASP A 43 -4.57 7.15 6.16
C ASP A 43 -4.55 8.67 6.28
N CYS A 44 -5.51 9.34 5.63
CA CYS A 44 -5.65 10.80 5.63
C CYS A 44 -6.49 11.32 6.78
N ASN A 45 -6.96 10.46 7.68
CA ASN A 45 -7.67 10.88 8.87
C ASN A 45 -6.68 11.45 9.90
N ASP A 46 -7.18 12.33 10.77
CA ASP A 46 -6.36 13.03 11.76
C ASP A 46 -5.19 13.78 11.10
N ASP A 47 -3.95 13.55 11.52
CA ASP A 47 -2.77 14.23 10.98
C ASP A 47 -2.20 13.54 9.74
N GLY A 48 -2.75 12.40 9.39
CA GLY A 48 -2.27 11.60 8.27
C GLY A 48 -1.06 10.74 8.65
N ASP A 49 -1.09 9.48 8.24
CA ASP A 49 0.04 8.57 8.39
C ASP A 49 0.06 7.54 7.27
N TYR A 50 1.15 6.78 7.19
CA TYR A 50 1.24 5.68 6.24
C TYR A 50 1.99 4.51 6.86
N MET A 51 1.77 3.32 6.29
CA MET A 51 2.42 2.09 6.72
C MET A 51 2.73 1.22 5.50
N TYR A 52 3.87 0.54 5.53
CA TYR A 52 4.21 -0.50 4.55
C TYR A 52 4.38 -1.83 5.28
N TYR A 53 3.58 -2.84 4.90
CA TYR A 53 3.56 -4.10 5.62
C TYR A 53 3.29 -5.28 4.69
N TYR A 54 3.70 -6.47 5.16
CA TYR A 54 3.41 -7.76 4.57
C TYR A 54 2.26 -8.40 5.34
N GLN A 55 1.29 -8.94 4.62
CA GLN A 55 0.09 -9.52 5.22
C GLN A 55 -0.21 -10.87 4.59
N VAL A 56 -0.53 -11.87 5.42
CA VAL A 56 -1.02 -13.17 4.99
C VAL A 56 -2.41 -13.37 5.59
N LYS A 57 -3.36 -13.81 4.76
CA LYS A 57 -4.72 -14.12 5.18
C LYS A 57 -4.99 -15.61 5.12
N ASP A 58 -5.87 -16.08 6.02
CA ASP A 58 -6.39 -17.46 5.96
C ASP A 58 -7.30 -17.57 4.73
N PRO A 59 -7.03 -18.53 3.80
CA PRO A 59 -7.84 -18.68 2.59
C PRO A 59 -9.28 -19.13 2.88
N LEU A 60 -9.54 -19.74 4.04
CA LEU A 60 -10.86 -20.27 4.38
C LEU A 60 -11.82 -19.20 4.93
N ASN A 61 -11.33 -18.26 5.73
CA ASN A 61 -12.17 -17.27 6.40
C ASN A 61 -11.74 -15.82 6.19
N ASN A 62 -10.68 -15.60 5.39
CA ASN A 62 -10.15 -14.28 5.07
C ASN A 62 -9.63 -13.48 6.28
N ASN A 63 -9.38 -14.15 7.41
CA ASN A 63 -8.80 -13.51 8.58
C ASN A 63 -7.29 -13.33 8.39
N VAL A 64 -6.77 -12.23 8.93
CA VAL A 64 -5.33 -11.97 8.94
C VAL A 64 -4.66 -12.92 9.94
N ILE A 65 -3.70 -13.73 9.46
CA ILE A 65 -2.94 -14.66 10.30
C ILE A 65 -1.49 -14.22 10.50
N LEU A 66 -0.99 -13.29 9.69
CA LEU A 66 0.33 -12.71 9.83
C LEU A 66 0.31 -11.29 9.30
N GLU A 67 0.89 -10.36 10.03
CA GLU A 67 1.09 -8.99 9.59
C GLU A 67 2.38 -8.48 10.21
N LYS A 68 3.29 -7.93 9.38
CA LYS A 68 4.51 -7.34 9.90
C LYS A 68 5.00 -6.21 9.02
N GLN A 69 5.62 -5.21 9.62
CA GLN A 69 6.25 -4.11 8.91
C GLN A 69 7.47 -4.62 8.14
N VAL A 70 7.71 -4.02 6.98
CA VAL A 70 8.83 -4.33 6.11
C VAL A 70 9.61 -3.08 5.75
N ARG A 71 10.84 -3.28 5.30
CA ARG A 71 11.72 -2.18 4.89
C ARG A 71 11.26 -1.59 3.57
N VAL A 72 11.48 -0.30 3.40
CA VAL A 72 11.13 0.45 2.20
C VAL A 72 12.38 0.62 1.34
N SER A 73 12.31 0.20 0.08
CA SER A 73 13.38 0.46 -0.89
C SER A 73 13.41 1.95 -1.26
N VAL A 74 14.52 2.40 -1.86
CA VAL A 74 14.64 3.79 -2.32
C VAL A 74 13.56 4.10 -3.37
N ASP A 75 13.31 3.20 -4.31
CA ASP A 75 12.31 3.42 -5.35
C ASP A 75 10.89 3.46 -4.78
N LEU A 76 10.58 2.59 -3.82
CA LEU A 76 9.29 2.63 -3.13
C LEU A 76 9.16 3.90 -2.30
N HIS A 77 10.23 4.35 -1.64
CA HIS A 77 10.25 5.62 -0.92
C HIS A 77 9.89 6.80 -1.82
N LYS A 78 10.42 6.82 -3.04
CA LYS A 78 10.09 7.87 -4.02
C LYS A 78 8.61 7.88 -4.38
N ALA A 79 8.01 6.70 -4.61
CA ALA A 79 6.59 6.58 -4.90
C ALA A 79 5.73 7.03 -3.71
N ILE A 80 6.11 6.62 -2.50
CA ILE A 80 5.43 7.03 -1.26
C ILE A 80 5.51 8.56 -1.09
N THR A 81 6.68 9.15 -1.29
CA THR A 81 6.88 10.59 -1.22
C THR A 81 6.00 11.33 -2.22
N LYS A 82 5.92 10.82 -3.46
CA LYS A 82 5.06 11.40 -4.49
C LYS A 82 3.59 11.38 -4.06
N LYS A 83 3.13 10.28 -3.48
CA LYS A 83 1.76 10.19 -2.98
C LYS A 83 1.50 11.18 -1.86
N MET A 84 2.43 11.33 -0.93
CA MET A 84 2.31 12.33 0.14
C MET A 84 2.23 13.75 -0.40
N GLU A 85 3.00 14.07 -1.46
CA GLU A 85 2.90 15.37 -2.15
C GLU A 85 1.51 15.55 -2.77
N GLU A 86 0.98 14.55 -3.45
CA GLU A 86 -0.35 14.59 -4.06
C GLU A 86 -1.46 14.76 -3.02
N LEU A 87 -1.28 14.17 -1.83
CA LEU A 87 -2.21 14.32 -0.72
C LEU A 87 -2.08 15.66 0.03
N GLY A 88 -1.09 16.47 -0.32
CA GLY A 88 -0.86 17.75 0.32
C GLY A 88 -0.14 17.66 1.67
N TRP A 89 0.51 16.52 1.97
CA TRP A 89 1.22 16.30 3.23
C TRP A 89 2.62 16.93 3.24
N LEU A 90 3.18 17.16 2.05
CA LEU A 90 4.52 17.70 1.87
C LEU A 90 4.49 18.99 1.03
#